data_16500e2829dfc0f3ac0e8edb22bdf804
#
_entry.id   16500e2829dfc0f3ac0e8edb22bdf804
#
_cell.length_a   1.000
_cell.length_b   1.000
_cell.length_c   1.000
_cell.angle_alpha   90.00
_cell.angle_beta   90.00
_cell.angle_gamma   90.00
#
_symmetry.space_group_name_H-M   'P 1'
#
loop_
_entity.id
_entity.type
_entity.pdbx_description
1 polymer ?
#
loop_
_entity_poly.entity_id
_entity_poly.type
_entity_poly.pdbx_seq_one_letter_code
_entity_poly.pdbx_strand_id
1 'polypeptide(L)'
;MIKKDKNELNDIEELQNTIEVLQKEKDEVFAQLQRVSADYANFQKRAPKQIADTIAYEKETIIKSLLPALDNLDHTIQNSAAAENTEVLLKGIHIIYDQILDILKSHGVVQMKTLGETFNPALHEAMMRKTEVEKEDNTILEEFQKGYTLNGRVIRPSKVVVNKLDTEQLSQGKDETEQDRAVEDFEDTDVE
;
A
#
# COMPACT_ATOMS: atom_id res chain seq x y z
N MET A 1 45.12 72.33 8.50
CA MET A 1 43.69 72.45 8.83
C MET A 1 42.81 72.14 7.58
N ILE A 2 42.97 72.92 6.46
CA ILE A 2 42.07 72.81 5.31
C ILE A 2 42.01 71.42 4.59
N LYS A 3 43.03 70.54 4.66
CA LYS A 3 43.05 69.22 4.05
C LYS A 3 42.28 68.17 4.88
N LYS A 4 42.16 68.35 6.19
CA LYS A 4 41.45 67.44 7.08
C LYS A 4 39.94 67.62 6.97
N ASP A 5 39.49 68.84 6.89
CA ASP A 5 38.10 69.25 6.71
C ASP A 5 37.50 68.70 5.37
N LYS A 6 38.35 68.64 4.33
CA LYS A 6 37.91 68.16 3.00
C LYS A 6 37.71 66.58 2.93
N ASN A 7 38.53 65.84 3.70
CA ASN A 7 38.34 64.38 3.81
C ASN A 7 37.12 64.07 4.63
N GLU A 8 36.86 64.72 5.76
CA GLU A 8 35.68 64.54 6.59
C GLU A 8 34.39 64.87 5.82
N LEU A 9 34.40 65.87 4.95
CA LEU A 9 33.25 66.17 4.08
C LEU A 9 32.99 65.09 3.03
N ASN A 10 34.00 64.48 2.41
CA ASN A 10 33.88 63.41 1.45
C ASN A 10 33.35 62.13 2.16
N ASP A 11 33.86 61.82 3.36
CA ASP A 11 33.40 60.68 4.14
C ASP A 11 31.88 60.78 4.54
N ILE A 12 31.45 62.02 4.84
CA ILE A 12 30.04 62.33 5.13
C ILE A 12 29.15 62.11 3.89
N GLU A 13 29.57 62.53 2.73
CA GLU A 13 28.86 62.36 1.46
C GLU A 13 28.78 60.89 1.08
N GLU A 14 29.84 60.09 1.25
CA GLU A 14 29.83 58.65 1.02
C GLU A 14 28.87 57.92 1.97
N LEU A 15 28.87 58.30 3.27
CA LEU A 15 27.96 57.77 4.25
C LEU A 15 26.50 58.12 3.93
N GLN A 16 26.23 59.35 3.50
CA GLN A 16 24.87 59.74 3.11
C GLN A 16 24.37 58.96 1.89
N ASN A 17 25.21 58.79 0.86
CA ASN A 17 24.88 57.97 -0.31
C ASN A 17 24.62 56.50 0.07
N THR A 18 25.44 55.95 0.98
CA THR A 18 25.25 54.58 1.47
C THR A 18 23.93 54.42 2.23
N ILE A 19 23.59 55.40 3.06
CA ILE A 19 22.29 55.41 3.80
C ILE A 19 21.13 55.47 2.81
N GLU A 20 21.21 56.27 1.77
CA GLU A 20 20.14 56.39 0.76
C GLU A 20 19.95 55.09 -0.01
N VAL A 21 21.03 54.42 -0.43
CA VAL A 21 21.02 53.13 -1.09
C VAL A 21 20.39 52.06 -0.18
N LEU A 22 20.85 51.98 1.09
CA LEU A 22 20.33 51.02 2.06
C LEU A 22 18.85 51.25 2.40
N GLN A 23 18.41 52.52 2.45
CA GLN A 23 16.98 52.81 2.64
C GLN A 23 16.14 52.33 1.45
N LYS A 24 16.63 52.55 0.23
CA LYS A 24 15.97 52.10 -0.99
C LYS A 24 15.87 50.55 -1.04
N GLU A 25 16.98 49.85 -0.78
CA GLU A 25 17.01 48.41 -0.70
C GLU A 25 16.05 47.89 0.37
N LYS A 26 16.04 48.50 1.56
CA LYS A 26 15.13 48.17 2.64
C LYS A 26 13.65 48.29 2.22
N ASP A 27 13.32 49.41 1.53
CA ASP A 27 11.95 49.65 1.09
C ASP A 27 11.52 48.67 -0.04
N GLU A 28 12.43 48.30 -0.93
CA GLU A 28 12.21 47.27 -1.94
C GLU A 28 11.96 45.87 -1.30
N VAL A 29 12.81 45.49 -0.34
CA VAL A 29 12.65 44.21 0.40
C VAL A 29 11.34 44.21 1.20
N PHE A 30 10.98 45.31 1.82
CA PHE A 30 9.73 45.44 2.56
C PHE A 30 8.51 45.33 1.65
N ALA A 31 8.54 45.94 0.46
CA ALA A 31 7.47 45.79 -0.52
C ALA A 31 7.35 44.34 -1.04
N GLN A 32 8.47 43.66 -1.26
CA GLN A 32 8.49 42.25 -1.60
C GLN A 32 7.91 41.39 -0.49
N LEU A 33 8.29 41.64 0.76
CA LEU A 33 7.75 40.91 1.93
C LEU A 33 6.24 41.06 2.05
N GLN A 34 5.71 42.26 1.88
CA GLN A 34 4.26 42.51 1.91
C GLN A 34 3.55 41.73 0.80
N ARG A 35 4.11 41.70 -0.40
CA ARG A 35 3.54 40.95 -1.53
C ARG A 35 3.52 39.44 -1.24
N VAL A 36 4.64 38.86 -0.81
CA VAL A 36 4.75 37.44 -0.47
C VAL A 36 3.81 37.08 0.67
N SER A 37 3.68 37.95 1.69
CA SER A 37 2.75 37.75 2.80
C SER A 37 1.29 37.73 2.34
N ALA A 38 0.91 38.61 1.44
CA ALA A 38 -0.43 38.64 0.86
C ALA A 38 -0.71 37.40 -0.01
N ASP A 39 0.26 37.01 -0.82
CA ASP A 39 0.17 35.78 -1.66
C ASP A 39 0.05 34.54 -0.80
N TYR A 40 0.81 34.43 0.29
CA TYR A 40 0.74 33.33 1.23
C TYR A 40 -0.62 33.27 1.94
N ALA A 41 -1.17 34.41 2.38
CA ALA A 41 -2.50 34.45 2.98
C ALA A 41 -3.60 34.01 2.00
N ASN A 42 -3.48 34.39 0.74
CA ASN A 42 -4.39 33.94 -0.32
C ASN A 42 -4.24 32.43 -0.61
N PHE A 43 -2.98 31.93 -0.63
CA PHE A 43 -2.71 30.50 -0.77
C PHE A 43 -3.31 29.68 0.37
N GLN A 44 -3.11 30.11 1.63
CA GLN A 44 -3.70 29.44 2.80
C GLN A 44 -5.24 29.33 2.74
N LYS A 45 -5.92 30.31 2.18
CA LYS A 45 -7.37 30.26 2.00
C LYS A 45 -7.81 29.34 0.85
N ARG A 46 -7.02 29.31 -0.24
CA ARG A 46 -7.37 28.56 -1.46
C ARG A 46 -6.98 27.10 -1.38
N ALA A 47 -5.81 26.76 -0.79
CA ALA A 47 -5.28 25.40 -0.78
C ALA A 47 -6.21 24.38 -0.14
N PRO A 48 -6.85 24.61 1.02
CA PRO A 48 -7.78 23.64 1.62
C PRO A 48 -8.99 23.36 0.73
N LYS A 49 -9.49 24.37 0.04
CA LYS A 49 -10.61 24.20 -0.89
C LYS A 49 -10.20 23.34 -2.10
N GLN A 50 -9.05 23.62 -2.69
CA GLN A 50 -8.54 22.84 -3.82
C GLN A 50 -8.31 21.37 -3.43
N ILE A 51 -7.76 21.12 -2.24
CA ILE A 51 -7.59 19.76 -1.72
C ILE A 51 -8.94 19.05 -1.56
N ALA A 52 -9.93 19.73 -0.94
CA ALA A 52 -11.26 19.16 -0.77
C ALA A 52 -11.96 18.84 -2.11
N ASP A 53 -11.86 19.75 -3.08
CA ASP A 53 -12.42 19.58 -4.42
C ASP A 53 -11.74 18.40 -5.15
N THR A 54 -10.40 18.26 -5.03
CA THR A 54 -9.65 17.13 -5.60
C THR A 54 -10.09 15.79 -4.97
N ILE A 55 -10.20 15.73 -3.64
CA ILE A 55 -10.65 14.52 -2.94
C ILE A 55 -12.08 14.15 -3.36
N ALA A 56 -12.97 15.13 -3.50
CA ALA A 56 -14.34 14.89 -3.94
C ALA A 56 -14.39 14.33 -5.37
N TYR A 57 -13.59 14.90 -6.27
CA TYR A 57 -13.47 14.44 -7.66
C TYR A 57 -12.93 13.00 -7.74
N GLU A 58 -11.88 12.68 -6.99
CA GLU A 58 -11.31 11.33 -6.95
C GLU A 58 -12.33 10.29 -6.43
N LYS A 59 -13.06 10.63 -5.36
CA LYS A 59 -14.13 9.78 -4.84
C LYS A 59 -15.23 9.55 -5.87
N GLU A 60 -15.66 10.59 -6.57
CA GLU A 60 -16.66 10.50 -7.62
C GLU A 60 -16.19 9.60 -8.77
N THR A 61 -14.94 9.72 -9.17
CA THR A 61 -14.33 8.91 -10.22
C THR A 61 -14.31 7.43 -9.85
N ILE A 62 -13.93 7.08 -8.62
CA ILE A 62 -13.96 5.70 -8.13
C ILE A 62 -15.39 5.16 -8.10
N ILE A 63 -16.35 5.93 -7.59
CA ILE A 63 -17.74 5.50 -7.54
C ILE A 63 -18.28 5.26 -8.96
N LYS A 64 -18.06 6.21 -9.89
CA LYS A 64 -18.50 6.06 -11.28
C LYS A 64 -17.91 4.83 -11.98
N SER A 65 -16.67 4.47 -11.68
CA SER A 65 -16.05 3.28 -12.26
C SER A 65 -16.64 1.96 -11.73
N LEU A 66 -17.21 1.96 -10.51
CA LEU A 66 -17.84 0.77 -9.91
C LEU A 66 -19.29 0.56 -10.38
N LEU A 67 -20.01 1.61 -10.79
CA LEU A 67 -21.40 1.51 -11.19
C LEU A 67 -21.66 0.45 -12.28
N PRO A 68 -20.86 0.34 -13.36
CA PRO A 68 -21.09 -0.68 -14.39
C PRO A 68 -21.00 -2.12 -13.87
N ALA A 69 -20.13 -2.39 -12.89
CA ALA A 69 -20.05 -3.70 -12.28
C ALA A 69 -21.29 -4.00 -11.42
N LEU A 70 -21.83 -2.98 -10.73
CA LEU A 70 -23.08 -3.08 -9.98
C LEU A 70 -24.26 -3.31 -10.92
N ASP A 71 -24.34 -2.60 -12.05
CA ASP A 71 -25.39 -2.77 -13.06
C ASP A 71 -25.38 -4.20 -13.64
N ASN A 72 -24.18 -4.74 -13.93
CA ASN A 72 -24.02 -6.11 -14.41
C ASN A 72 -24.45 -7.14 -13.35
N LEU A 73 -24.17 -6.86 -12.07
CA LEU A 73 -24.60 -7.73 -10.95
C LEU A 73 -26.13 -7.72 -10.86
N ASP A 74 -26.76 -6.56 -10.95
CA ASP A 74 -28.22 -6.42 -10.89
C ASP A 74 -28.90 -7.15 -12.06
N HIS A 75 -28.34 -7.01 -13.26
CA HIS A 75 -28.80 -7.76 -14.43
C HIS A 75 -28.68 -9.28 -14.25
N THR A 76 -27.57 -9.75 -13.68
CA THR A 76 -27.36 -11.18 -13.41
C THR A 76 -28.36 -11.70 -12.38
N ILE A 77 -28.65 -10.92 -11.33
CA ILE A 77 -29.65 -11.29 -10.31
C ILE A 77 -31.04 -11.35 -10.91
N GLN A 78 -31.46 -10.38 -11.70
CA GLN A 78 -32.78 -10.37 -12.35
C GLN A 78 -32.98 -11.57 -13.27
N ASN A 79 -31.94 -11.99 -13.98
CA ASN A 79 -31.99 -13.14 -14.87
C ASN A 79 -31.78 -14.49 -14.16
N SER A 80 -31.38 -14.49 -12.90
CA SER A 80 -31.10 -15.71 -12.14
C SER A 80 -32.32 -16.60 -11.96
N ALA A 81 -33.54 -16.01 -11.83
CA ALA A 81 -34.79 -16.72 -11.72
C ALA A 81 -35.21 -17.47 -13.00
N ALA A 82 -34.71 -17.04 -14.17
CA ALA A 82 -34.95 -17.67 -15.47
C ALA A 82 -33.81 -18.61 -15.90
N ALA A 83 -32.71 -18.66 -15.14
CA ALA A 83 -31.55 -19.48 -15.46
C ALA A 83 -31.81 -20.95 -15.09
N GLU A 84 -32.07 -21.79 -16.09
CA GLU A 84 -32.20 -23.24 -15.92
C GLU A 84 -30.89 -23.94 -15.54
N ASN A 85 -29.75 -23.21 -15.65
CA ASN A 85 -28.41 -23.78 -15.43
C ASN A 85 -27.59 -22.93 -14.47
N THR A 86 -27.29 -23.50 -13.30
CA THR A 86 -26.42 -22.91 -12.26
C THR A 86 -25.01 -22.57 -12.78
N GLU A 87 -24.51 -23.31 -13.77
CA GLU A 87 -23.19 -23.09 -14.37
C GLU A 87 -23.10 -21.76 -15.11
N VAL A 88 -24.15 -21.37 -15.83
CA VAL A 88 -24.24 -20.08 -16.52
C VAL A 88 -24.25 -18.93 -15.54
N LEU A 89 -24.98 -19.09 -14.43
CA LEU A 89 -25.04 -18.09 -13.34
C LEU A 89 -23.66 -17.90 -12.71
N LEU A 90 -22.97 -19.00 -12.39
CA LEU A 90 -21.61 -18.93 -11.83
C LEU A 90 -20.62 -18.23 -12.76
N LYS A 91 -20.69 -18.51 -14.08
CA LYS A 91 -19.86 -17.81 -15.06
C LYS A 91 -20.14 -16.29 -15.07
N GLY A 92 -21.40 -15.90 -15.00
CA GLY A 92 -21.80 -14.49 -14.91
C GLY A 92 -21.20 -13.79 -13.69
N ILE A 93 -21.27 -14.45 -12.52
CA ILE A 93 -20.70 -13.94 -11.27
C ILE A 93 -19.18 -13.81 -11.37
N HIS A 94 -18.49 -14.79 -11.97
CA HIS A 94 -17.03 -14.69 -12.18
C HIS A 94 -16.63 -13.51 -13.05
N ILE A 95 -17.36 -13.26 -14.14
CA ILE A 95 -17.10 -12.11 -15.02
C ILE A 95 -17.22 -10.79 -14.25
N ILE A 96 -18.25 -10.66 -13.41
CA ILE A 96 -18.43 -9.44 -12.58
C ILE A 96 -17.33 -9.31 -11.54
N TYR A 97 -16.92 -10.41 -10.92
CA TYR A 97 -15.81 -10.45 -9.97
C TYR A 97 -14.51 -9.97 -10.63
N ASP A 98 -14.18 -10.49 -11.80
CA ASP A 98 -13.00 -10.08 -12.56
C ASP A 98 -13.07 -8.61 -12.97
N GLN A 99 -14.24 -8.13 -13.40
CA GLN A 99 -14.47 -6.72 -13.71
C GLN A 99 -14.20 -5.82 -12.50
N ILE A 100 -14.66 -6.21 -11.31
CA ILE A 100 -14.38 -5.46 -10.07
C ILE A 100 -12.87 -5.44 -9.76
N LEU A 101 -12.18 -6.56 -9.94
CA LEU A 101 -10.72 -6.61 -9.75
C LEU A 101 -9.97 -5.71 -10.73
N ASP A 102 -10.39 -5.67 -12.00
CA ASP A 102 -9.79 -4.79 -13.00
C ASP A 102 -10.02 -3.31 -12.68
N ILE A 103 -11.22 -2.95 -12.21
CA ILE A 103 -11.52 -1.59 -11.75
C ILE A 103 -10.63 -1.24 -10.55
N LEU A 104 -10.50 -2.11 -9.55
CA LEU A 104 -9.63 -1.89 -8.40
C LEU A 104 -8.18 -1.69 -8.84
N LYS A 105 -7.71 -2.51 -9.79
CA LYS A 105 -6.37 -2.43 -10.36
C LYS A 105 -6.12 -1.11 -11.08
N SER A 106 -7.09 -0.57 -11.82
CA SER A 106 -6.98 0.73 -12.49
C SER A 106 -6.82 1.90 -11.50
N HIS A 107 -7.31 1.73 -10.26
CA HIS A 107 -7.13 2.66 -9.15
C HIS A 107 -5.90 2.34 -8.27
N GLY A 108 -5.00 1.45 -8.73
CA GLY A 108 -3.76 1.10 -8.03
C GLY A 108 -3.93 0.10 -6.88
N VAL A 109 -5.12 -0.51 -6.74
CA VAL A 109 -5.37 -1.58 -5.76
C VAL A 109 -5.03 -2.93 -6.37
N VAL A 110 -4.13 -3.67 -5.72
CA VAL A 110 -3.69 -5.00 -6.17
C VAL A 110 -3.96 -6.03 -5.08
N GLN A 111 -4.55 -7.16 -5.48
CA GLN A 111 -4.73 -8.32 -4.61
C GLN A 111 -3.38 -9.00 -4.37
N MET A 112 -3.06 -9.32 -3.13
CA MET A 112 -1.83 -10.03 -2.78
C MET A 112 -1.97 -11.53 -3.12
N LYS A 113 -0.87 -12.14 -3.56
CA LYS A 113 -0.71 -13.59 -3.57
C LYS A 113 -0.25 -14.02 -2.19
N THR A 114 -0.92 -14.99 -1.59
CA THR A 114 -0.64 -15.40 -0.21
C THR A 114 -0.51 -16.92 -0.07
N LEU A 115 -1.30 -17.70 -0.79
CA LEU A 115 -1.26 -19.16 -0.72
C LEU A 115 0.10 -19.72 -1.16
N GLY A 116 0.73 -20.51 -0.30
CA GLY A 116 2.04 -21.12 -0.55
C GLY A 116 3.23 -20.18 -0.34
N GLU A 117 3.00 -18.92 -0.01
CA GLU A 117 4.06 -17.97 0.35
C GLU A 117 4.45 -18.09 1.83
N THR A 118 5.64 -17.60 2.17
CA THR A 118 6.07 -17.52 3.57
C THR A 118 5.31 -16.41 4.30
N PHE A 119 4.86 -16.68 5.52
CA PHE A 119 4.16 -15.71 6.35
C PHE A 119 5.02 -14.46 6.64
N ASN A 120 4.46 -13.30 6.35
CA ASN A 120 5.07 -12.01 6.63
C ASN A 120 4.11 -11.15 7.47
N PRO A 121 4.46 -10.80 8.73
CA PRO A 121 3.60 -10.00 9.60
C PRO A 121 3.23 -8.60 9.06
N ALA A 122 4.02 -8.05 8.12
CA ALA A 122 3.72 -6.75 7.50
C ALA A 122 2.59 -6.84 6.45
N LEU A 123 2.34 -8.03 5.90
CA LEU A 123 1.38 -8.28 4.82
C LEU A 123 0.21 -9.16 5.27
N HIS A 124 0.43 -10.03 6.24
CA HIS A 124 -0.48 -11.10 6.61
C HIS A 124 -0.84 -11.06 8.09
N GLU A 125 -2.07 -11.45 8.39
CA GLU A 125 -2.59 -11.64 9.74
C GLU A 125 -2.87 -13.13 9.96
N ALA A 126 -2.11 -13.79 10.84
CA ALA A 126 -2.30 -15.20 11.16
C ALA A 126 -3.53 -15.37 12.06
N MET A 127 -4.57 -16.04 11.57
CA MET A 127 -5.78 -16.35 12.32
C MET A 127 -5.67 -17.68 13.07
N MET A 128 -5.06 -18.67 12.44
CA MET A 128 -4.87 -20.02 12.98
C MET A 128 -3.51 -20.57 12.59
N ARG A 129 -3.06 -21.55 13.36
CA ARG A 129 -1.91 -22.39 13.06
C ARG A 129 -2.41 -23.81 12.83
N LYS A 130 -1.84 -24.48 11.83
CA LYS A 130 -2.12 -25.87 11.49
C LYS A 130 -0.80 -26.55 11.19
N THR A 131 -0.67 -27.81 11.50
CA THR A 131 0.53 -28.59 11.20
C THR A 131 0.28 -29.44 9.96
N GLU A 132 1.04 -29.18 8.89
CA GLU A 132 1.13 -30.02 7.69
C GLU A 132 2.59 -30.37 7.47
N VAL A 133 2.92 -31.65 7.66
CA VAL A 133 4.32 -32.16 7.63
C VAL A 133 4.95 -32.05 6.23
N GLU A 134 4.12 -32.06 5.17
CA GLU A 134 4.56 -31.97 3.79
C GLU A 134 4.95 -30.55 3.36
N LYS A 135 4.68 -29.54 4.17
CA LYS A 135 4.96 -28.14 3.85
C LYS A 135 5.93 -27.52 4.85
N GLU A 136 6.70 -26.57 4.38
CA GLU A 136 7.69 -25.87 5.21
C GLU A 136 7.04 -25.09 6.37
N ASP A 137 7.79 -24.94 7.46
CA ASP A 137 7.35 -24.12 8.61
C ASP A 137 7.13 -22.67 8.15
N ASN A 138 6.13 -22.01 8.75
CA ASN A 138 5.70 -20.65 8.40
C ASN A 138 5.13 -20.46 6.97
N THR A 139 4.84 -21.52 6.23
CA THR A 139 4.13 -21.43 4.94
C THR A 139 2.65 -21.15 5.16
N ILE A 140 2.06 -20.35 4.31
CA ILE A 140 0.62 -20.05 4.33
C ILE A 140 -0.12 -21.21 3.67
N LEU A 141 -0.95 -21.92 4.46
CA LEU A 141 -1.72 -23.08 4.04
C LEU A 141 -3.05 -22.71 3.40
N GLU A 142 -3.75 -21.76 4.01
CA GLU A 142 -5.09 -21.34 3.60
C GLU A 142 -5.22 -19.81 3.73
N GLU A 143 -6.04 -19.22 2.87
CA GLU A 143 -6.39 -17.80 2.92
C GLU A 143 -7.87 -17.64 3.19
N PHE A 144 -8.24 -17.20 4.40
CA PHE A 144 -9.63 -16.91 4.77
C PHE A 144 -10.14 -15.60 4.18
N GLN A 145 -9.27 -14.61 4.09
CA GLN A 145 -9.61 -13.30 3.57
C GLN A 145 -8.46 -12.74 2.74
N LYS A 146 -8.80 -12.37 1.51
CA LYS A 146 -7.84 -11.83 0.56
C LYS A 146 -7.28 -10.48 1.03
N GLY A 147 -5.97 -10.30 0.92
CA GLY A 147 -5.29 -9.05 1.21
C GLY A 147 -5.18 -8.16 -0.01
N TYR A 148 -5.11 -6.84 0.23
CA TYR A 148 -4.98 -5.84 -0.84
C TYR A 148 -3.98 -4.76 -0.48
N THR A 149 -3.26 -4.30 -1.50
CA THR A 149 -2.37 -3.14 -1.43
C THR A 149 -2.89 -2.02 -2.32
N LEU A 150 -2.65 -0.78 -1.96
CA LEU A 150 -2.88 0.42 -2.77
C LEU A 150 -1.54 1.10 -3.02
N ASN A 151 -1.09 1.15 -4.26
CA ASN A 151 0.19 1.75 -4.65
C ASN A 151 1.36 1.22 -3.78
N GLY A 152 1.38 -0.08 -3.49
CA GLY A 152 2.39 -0.74 -2.66
C GLY A 152 2.18 -0.65 -1.14
N ARG A 153 1.21 0.14 -0.67
CA ARG A 153 0.86 0.23 0.76
C ARG A 153 -0.25 -0.76 1.08
N VAL A 154 -0.09 -1.58 2.11
CA VAL A 154 -1.13 -2.49 2.60
C VAL A 154 -2.33 -1.69 3.11
N ILE A 155 -3.50 -1.92 2.52
CA ILE A 155 -4.79 -1.35 2.95
C ILE A 155 -5.63 -2.39 3.71
N ARG A 156 -5.37 -3.67 3.46
CA ARG A 156 -5.95 -4.79 4.18
C ARG A 156 -5.00 -5.98 4.14
N PRO A 157 -4.49 -6.46 5.28
CA PRO A 157 -3.69 -7.68 5.32
C PRO A 157 -4.54 -8.91 4.92
N SER A 158 -3.90 -9.94 4.38
CA SER A 158 -4.56 -11.23 4.18
C SER A 158 -4.69 -11.95 5.51
N LYS A 159 -5.88 -12.51 5.79
CA LYS A 159 -6.07 -13.40 6.95
C LYS A 159 -5.82 -14.84 6.53
N VAL A 160 -4.85 -15.46 7.20
CA VAL A 160 -4.27 -16.72 6.74
C VAL A 160 -4.15 -17.75 7.85
N VAL A 161 -4.10 -19.03 7.45
CA VAL A 161 -3.63 -20.14 8.26
C VAL A 161 -2.17 -20.37 7.95
N VAL A 162 -1.35 -20.43 8.99
CA VAL A 162 0.10 -20.61 8.86
C VAL A 162 0.50 -22.00 9.31
N ASN A 163 1.36 -22.65 8.54
CA ASN A 163 1.95 -23.92 8.93
C ASN A 163 2.87 -23.73 10.12
N LYS A 164 2.70 -24.50 11.18
CA LYS A 164 3.59 -24.54 12.33
C LYS A 164 3.99 -25.99 12.59
N LEU A 165 5.25 -26.31 12.29
CA LEU A 165 5.82 -27.60 12.58
C LEU A 165 6.25 -27.64 14.04
N ASP A 166 5.62 -28.51 14.85
CA ASP A 166 6.05 -28.80 16.20
C ASP A 166 7.31 -29.67 16.15
N THR A 167 8.39 -29.16 16.67
CA THR A 167 9.72 -29.81 16.65
C THR A 167 9.70 -31.18 17.34
N GLU A 168 8.73 -31.45 18.20
CA GLU A 168 8.56 -32.74 18.88
C GLU A 168 8.01 -33.85 17.96
N GLN A 169 7.24 -33.51 16.91
CA GLN A 169 6.70 -34.49 15.95
C GLN A 169 7.71 -34.88 14.86
N LEU A 170 8.68 -34.02 14.56
CA LEU A 170 9.75 -34.31 13.61
C LEU A 170 10.76 -35.34 14.14
N SER A 171 10.88 -35.49 15.47
CA SER A 171 11.73 -36.50 16.11
C SER A 171 11.08 -37.89 16.13
N GLN A 172 9.76 -37.96 16.20
CA GLN A 172 9.04 -39.29 16.22
C GLN A 172 8.94 -39.92 14.83
N GLY A 173 8.80 -39.12 13.76
CA GLY A 173 8.78 -39.64 12.39
C GLY A 173 10.12 -40.13 11.84
N LYS A 174 11.25 -39.80 12.48
CA LYS A 174 12.57 -40.33 12.13
C LYS A 174 12.88 -41.64 12.81
N ASP A 175 12.34 -41.85 14.02
CA ASP A 175 12.56 -43.11 14.76
C ASP A 175 11.76 -44.29 14.20
N GLU A 176 10.54 -44.06 13.63
CA GLU A 176 9.76 -45.11 12.98
C GLU A 176 10.39 -45.56 11.66
N THR A 177 11.02 -44.65 10.88
CA THR A 177 11.66 -45.03 9.61
C THR A 177 13.03 -45.70 9.79
N GLU A 178 13.73 -45.52 10.90
CA GLU A 178 14.95 -46.26 11.22
C GLU A 178 14.66 -47.66 11.81
N GLN A 179 13.53 -47.85 12.54
CA GLN A 179 13.13 -49.15 13.04
C GLN A 179 12.62 -50.10 11.94
N ASP A 180 11.89 -49.58 10.97
CA ASP A 180 11.44 -50.44 9.83
C ASP A 180 12.60 -50.85 8.91
N ARG A 181 13.64 -50.03 8.74
CA ARG A 181 14.83 -50.42 7.99
C ARG A 181 15.71 -51.44 8.72
N ALA A 182 15.72 -51.42 10.04
CA ALA A 182 16.49 -52.38 10.86
C ALA A 182 15.85 -53.77 10.90
N VAL A 183 14.56 -53.91 10.59
CA VAL A 183 13.85 -55.20 10.57
C VAL A 183 13.98 -55.88 9.22
N GLU A 184 14.06 -55.16 8.11
CA GLU A 184 14.28 -55.74 6.75
C GLU A 184 15.67 -56.30 6.56
N ASP A 185 16.72 -55.80 7.24
CA ASP A 185 18.11 -56.31 7.11
C ASP A 185 18.36 -57.57 7.92
N PHE A 186 17.41 -58.04 8.77
CA PHE A 186 17.55 -59.28 9.60
C PHE A 186 16.86 -60.52 9.03
N GLU A 187 16.03 -60.42 8.00
CA GLU A 187 15.31 -61.58 7.39
C GLU A 187 16.07 -62.25 6.23
N ASP A 188 17.20 -61.69 5.75
CA ASP A 188 17.87 -62.21 4.58
C ASP A 188 19.16 -63.03 4.88
N THR A 189 19.40 -63.47 6.14
CA THR A 189 20.60 -64.25 6.53
C THR A 189 20.38 -65.62 7.06
N ASP A 190 19.22 -66.26 6.88
CA ASP A 190 19.07 -67.69 7.21
C ASP A 190 18.43 -68.52 6.10
N VAL A 191 19.18 -68.77 5.01
CA VAL A 191 19.02 -69.92 4.11
C VAL A 191 20.38 -70.29 3.50
N GLU A 192 21.13 -71.19 4.20
CA GLU A 192 21.93 -72.26 3.64
C GLU A 192 22.17 -73.35 4.69
#